data_7c57e24a0287d9fd4e6080a492f3d156
#
_entry.id   7c57e24a0287d9fd4e6080a492f3d156
#
_cell.length_a   1.000
_cell.length_b   1.000
_cell.length_c   1.000
_cell.angle_alpha   90.00
_cell.angle_beta   90.00
_cell.angle_gamma   90.00
#
_symmetry.space_group_name_H-M   'P 1'
#
loop_
_entity.id
_entity.type
_entity.pdbx_description
1 polymer ?
#
loop_
_entity_poly.entity_id
_entity_poly.type
_entity_poly.pdbx_seq_one_letter_code
_entity_poly.pdbx_strand_id
1 'polypeptide(L)'
;MKTVILCGGKGTRMREETEYKPKPMVEIGGRPVMWHIMNRYARYGHKDFVLPLGYRGEYIKQYFWEYKIRNTDFTVDLASGEVQAHNSPRTDWKVTLCDTGEDTLKGARIKQVAKYIDTDRFMVTYGDGVSDIDINALVEFHKKSGKIGTFTGVRMPSRFGTVKTDDEGNITSWQEKPVLDEFINCGFFVFKREFLDYLTEDPDCDLEKEPLMRLAAEGQLSMYPHQGFWQCMDTLRDYQNLNALWNNGDAPWTK
;
A
#
# COMPACT_ATOMS: atom_id res chain seq x y z
N MET A 1 14.93 6.94 -1.67
CA MET A 1 14.27 6.65 -0.38
C MET A 1 13.77 5.23 -0.42
N LYS A 2 13.74 4.56 0.73
CA LYS A 2 13.12 3.23 0.86
C LYS A 2 11.62 3.35 1.05
N THR A 3 10.89 2.36 0.53
CA THR A 3 9.44 2.26 0.66
C THR A 3 9.09 1.02 1.46
N VAL A 4 8.45 1.20 2.60
CA VAL A 4 7.88 0.12 3.42
C VAL A 4 6.47 -0.15 2.93
N ILE A 5 6.16 -1.39 2.53
CA ILE A 5 4.82 -1.81 2.11
C ILE A 5 4.29 -2.80 3.14
N LEU A 6 3.23 -2.44 3.84
CA LEU A 6 2.64 -3.23 4.92
C LEU A 6 1.89 -4.46 4.36
N CYS A 7 2.46 -5.64 4.54
CA CYS A 7 2.01 -6.89 3.94
C CYS A 7 1.57 -7.97 4.94
N GLY A 8 1.43 -7.63 6.23
CA GLY A 8 1.24 -8.63 7.29
C GLY A 8 -0.20 -8.92 7.73
N GLY A 9 -1.21 -8.24 7.18
CA GLY A 9 -2.61 -8.37 7.61
C GLY A 9 -3.29 -9.64 7.13
N LYS A 10 -4.25 -10.17 7.91
CA LYS A 10 -5.01 -11.41 7.62
C LYS A 10 -6.03 -11.27 6.47
N GLY A 11 -6.43 -10.06 6.08
CA GLY A 11 -7.34 -9.83 4.95
C GLY A 11 -8.74 -10.44 5.10
N THR A 12 -9.25 -10.55 6.31
CA THR A 12 -10.48 -11.34 6.67
C THR A 12 -11.76 -10.93 5.94
N ARG A 13 -11.81 -9.73 5.35
CA ARG A 13 -12.97 -9.23 4.58
C ARG A 13 -13.09 -9.82 3.17
N MET A 14 -12.05 -10.48 2.67
CA MET A 14 -11.99 -11.12 1.34
C MET A 14 -11.69 -12.62 1.47
N ARG A 15 -12.37 -13.35 2.36
CA ARG A 15 -12.08 -14.74 2.70
C ARG A 15 -11.94 -15.66 1.48
N GLU A 16 -12.77 -15.50 0.47
CA GLU A 16 -12.78 -16.30 -0.77
C GLU A 16 -11.43 -16.23 -1.51
N GLU A 17 -10.76 -15.07 -1.50
CA GLU A 17 -9.48 -14.85 -2.17
C GLU A 17 -8.29 -14.96 -1.21
N THR A 18 -8.49 -14.71 0.09
CA THR A 18 -7.41 -14.62 1.09
C THR A 18 -7.26 -15.84 1.98
N GLU A 19 -8.11 -16.86 1.79
CA GLU A 19 -7.99 -18.12 2.52
C GLU A 19 -6.65 -18.83 2.26
N TYR A 20 -6.18 -18.78 1.02
CA TYR A 20 -4.98 -19.49 0.58
C TYR A 20 -3.77 -18.61 0.28
N LYS A 21 -3.95 -17.30 0.15
CA LYS A 21 -2.86 -16.33 -0.13
C LYS A 21 -3.07 -15.03 0.63
N PRO A 22 -1.99 -14.32 1.04
CA PRO A 22 -2.15 -13.04 1.72
C PRO A 22 -2.71 -11.98 0.76
N LYS A 23 -3.49 -11.03 1.29
CA LYS A 23 -4.19 -9.98 0.52
C LYS A 23 -3.30 -9.25 -0.51
N PRO A 24 -2.05 -8.87 -0.20
CA PRO A 24 -1.15 -8.23 -1.17
C PRO A 24 -0.82 -9.10 -2.40
N MET A 25 -1.09 -10.42 -2.33
CA MET A 25 -0.86 -11.37 -3.42
C MET A 25 -2.12 -11.66 -4.25
N VAL A 26 -3.26 -11.05 -3.94
CA VAL A 26 -4.44 -11.12 -4.80
C VAL A 26 -4.18 -10.36 -6.10
N GLU A 27 -4.56 -10.94 -7.24
CA GLU A 27 -4.10 -10.46 -8.54
C GLU A 27 -5.09 -9.49 -9.20
N ILE A 28 -4.54 -8.48 -9.84
CA ILE A 28 -5.22 -7.62 -10.80
C ILE A 28 -4.52 -7.84 -12.15
N GLY A 29 -5.26 -8.33 -13.15
CA GLY A 29 -4.70 -8.57 -14.47
C GLY A 29 -3.51 -9.54 -14.48
N GLY A 30 -3.53 -10.59 -13.64
CA GLY A 30 -2.49 -11.60 -13.55
C GLY A 30 -1.22 -11.15 -12.81
N ARG A 31 -1.26 -10.00 -12.09
CA ARG A 31 -0.16 -9.51 -11.24
C ARG A 31 -0.68 -9.21 -9.82
N PRO A 32 0.07 -9.56 -8.75
CA PRO A 32 -0.32 -9.20 -7.40
C PRO A 32 -0.59 -7.70 -7.23
N VAL A 33 -1.59 -7.32 -6.42
CA VAL A 33 -1.85 -5.89 -6.14
C VAL A 33 -0.61 -5.19 -5.60
N MET A 34 0.18 -5.88 -4.79
CA MET A 34 1.48 -5.38 -4.30
C MET A 34 2.43 -5.03 -5.45
N TRP A 35 2.47 -5.82 -6.53
CA TRP A 35 3.29 -5.52 -7.71
C TRP A 35 2.87 -4.20 -8.36
N HIS A 36 1.57 -3.93 -8.47
CA HIS A 36 1.07 -2.65 -9.00
C HIS A 36 1.48 -1.46 -8.13
N ILE A 37 1.41 -1.62 -6.81
CA ILE A 37 1.87 -0.61 -5.85
C ILE A 37 3.37 -0.35 -6.04
N MET A 38 4.19 -1.40 -6.04
CA MET A 38 5.64 -1.29 -6.25
C MET A 38 5.98 -0.64 -7.60
N ASN A 39 5.26 -1.01 -8.66
CA ASN A 39 5.44 -0.43 -9.98
C ASN A 39 5.14 1.08 -10.00
N ARG A 40 4.12 1.54 -9.24
CA ARG A 40 3.83 2.97 -9.09
C ARG A 40 5.01 3.72 -8.48
N TYR A 41 5.58 3.24 -7.40
CA TYR A 41 6.77 3.82 -6.79
C TYR A 41 8.00 3.76 -7.70
N ALA A 42 8.21 2.63 -8.37
CA ALA A 42 9.35 2.41 -9.25
C ALA A 42 9.38 3.36 -10.45
N ARG A 43 8.23 3.75 -11.00
CA ARG A 43 8.11 4.75 -12.07
C ARG A 43 8.66 6.12 -11.68
N TYR A 44 8.63 6.45 -10.40
CA TYR A 44 9.20 7.68 -9.84
C TYR A 44 10.63 7.49 -9.31
N GLY A 45 11.28 6.35 -9.64
CA GLY A 45 12.66 6.07 -9.25
C GLY A 45 12.83 5.47 -7.85
N HIS A 46 11.73 5.18 -7.14
CA HIS A 46 11.76 4.54 -5.82
C HIS A 46 11.65 3.02 -5.98
N LYS A 47 12.80 2.34 -6.01
CA LYS A 47 12.93 0.92 -6.37
C LYS A 47 13.48 0.04 -5.24
N ASP A 48 13.63 0.59 -4.03
CA ASP A 48 14.12 -0.11 -2.84
C ASP A 48 12.96 -0.29 -1.84
N PHE A 49 12.50 -1.51 -1.72
CA PHE A 49 11.30 -1.89 -0.97
C PHE A 49 11.65 -2.72 0.26
N VAL A 50 10.94 -2.47 1.36
CA VAL A 50 11.01 -3.27 2.58
C VAL A 50 9.61 -3.78 2.88
N LEU A 51 9.45 -5.09 2.96
CA LEU A 51 8.16 -5.76 3.14
C LEU A 51 8.12 -6.44 4.52
N PRO A 52 7.50 -5.81 5.54
CA PRO A 52 7.23 -6.47 6.81
C PRO A 52 6.10 -7.48 6.62
N LEU A 53 6.44 -8.76 6.73
CA LEU A 53 5.57 -9.89 6.48
C LEU A 53 4.91 -10.37 7.78
N GLY A 54 3.74 -10.96 7.64
CA GLY A 54 2.99 -11.60 8.71
C GLY A 54 2.21 -12.79 8.17
N TYR A 55 0.88 -12.74 8.22
CA TYR A 55 0.01 -13.80 7.74
C TYR A 55 0.42 -14.28 6.35
N ARG A 56 0.73 -15.58 6.22
CA ARG A 56 1.16 -16.23 4.97
C ARG A 56 2.29 -15.52 4.24
N GLY A 57 3.24 -14.97 4.99
CA GLY A 57 4.40 -14.26 4.43
C GLY A 57 5.29 -15.12 3.54
N GLU A 58 5.24 -16.45 3.69
CA GLU A 58 5.93 -17.44 2.85
C GLU A 58 5.52 -17.33 1.37
N TYR A 59 4.26 -17.01 1.07
CA TYR A 59 3.79 -16.79 -0.32
C TYR A 59 4.48 -15.61 -0.98
N ILE A 60 4.67 -14.52 -0.21
CA ILE A 60 5.37 -13.33 -0.70
C ILE A 60 6.86 -13.64 -0.91
N LYS A 61 7.48 -14.37 0.04
CA LYS A 61 8.88 -14.82 -0.09
C LYS A 61 9.07 -15.68 -1.32
N GLN A 62 8.20 -16.67 -1.52
CA GLN A 62 8.25 -17.56 -2.68
C GLN A 62 8.08 -16.78 -3.99
N TYR A 63 7.13 -15.83 -4.06
CA TYR A 63 6.92 -15.00 -5.24
C TYR A 63 8.19 -14.26 -5.67
N PHE A 64 8.89 -13.60 -4.74
CA PHE A 64 10.11 -12.86 -5.05
C PHE A 64 11.31 -13.78 -5.29
N TRP A 65 11.40 -14.90 -4.57
CA TRP A 65 12.42 -15.91 -4.79
C TRP A 65 12.36 -16.47 -6.22
N GLU A 66 11.15 -16.75 -6.69
CA GLU A 66 10.89 -17.29 -8.02
C GLU A 66 10.73 -16.21 -9.09
N TYR A 67 10.79 -14.92 -8.73
CA TYR A 67 10.43 -13.79 -9.62
C TYR A 67 11.14 -13.84 -10.96
N LYS A 68 12.45 -14.13 -10.95
CA LYS A 68 13.24 -14.23 -12.17
C LYS A 68 12.73 -15.35 -13.07
N ILE A 69 12.57 -16.54 -12.54
CA ILE A 69 12.13 -17.75 -13.29
C ILE A 69 10.71 -17.54 -13.84
N ARG A 70 9.80 -17.03 -13.02
CA ARG A 70 8.40 -16.77 -13.42
C ARG A 70 8.23 -15.72 -14.51
N ASN A 71 9.23 -14.86 -14.73
CA ASN A 71 9.19 -13.77 -15.71
C ASN A 71 10.25 -13.89 -16.79
N THR A 72 10.82 -15.08 -17.00
CA THR A 72 11.91 -15.32 -17.95
C THR A 72 11.65 -16.62 -18.70
N ASP A 73 11.84 -16.62 -20.01
CA ASP A 73 11.89 -17.87 -20.78
C ASP A 73 13.20 -18.59 -20.46
N PHE A 74 13.15 -19.87 -20.20
CA PHE A 74 14.32 -20.67 -19.86
C PHE A 74 14.22 -22.10 -20.41
N THR A 75 15.37 -22.71 -20.62
CA THR A 75 15.51 -24.14 -20.91
C THR A 75 16.06 -24.86 -19.68
N VAL A 76 15.45 -25.99 -19.32
CA VAL A 76 15.97 -26.91 -18.30
C VAL A 76 16.50 -28.16 -18.98
N ASP A 77 17.75 -28.51 -18.75
CA ASP A 77 18.27 -29.81 -19.05
C ASP A 77 17.91 -30.75 -17.87
N LEU A 78 16.99 -31.69 -18.10
CA LEU A 78 16.53 -32.61 -17.07
C LEU A 78 17.56 -33.66 -16.67
N ALA A 79 18.60 -33.87 -17.49
CA ALA A 79 19.65 -34.83 -17.18
C ALA A 79 20.72 -34.24 -16.27
N SER A 80 21.09 -32.97 -16.50
CA SER A 80 22.11 -32.28 -15.71
C SER A 80 21.52 -31.40 -14.60
N GLY A 81 20.24 -30.98 -14.72
CA GLY A 81 19.60 -30.01 -13.85
C GLY A 81 20.00 -28.54 -14.18
N GLU A 82 20.76 -28.31 -15.25
CA GLU A 82 21.13 -26.95 -15.66
C GLU A 82 19.92 -26.15 -16.13
N VAL A 83 19.91 -24.86 -15.74
CA VAL A 83 18.87 -23.90 -16.14
C VAL A 83 19.52 -22.75 -16.92
N GLN A 84 19.16 -22.60 -18.19
CA GLN A 84 19.60 -21.51 -19.04
C GLN A 84 18.45 -20.52 -19.27
N ALA A 85 18.59 -19.30 -18.76
CA ALA A 85 17.65 -18.20 -18.99
C ALA A 85 17.91 -17.53 -20.33
N HIS A 86 16.85 -17.29 -21.14
CA HIS A 86 16.95 -16.66 -22.46
C HIS A 86 16.74 -15.16 -22.43
N ASN A 87 15.79 -14.70 -21.59
CA ASN A 87 15.49 -13.29 -21.41
C ASN A 87 15.51 -12.99 -19.91
N SER A 88 16.09 -11.88 -19.50
CA SER A 88 16.03 -11.45 -18.09
C SER A 88 14.99 -10.34 -17.94
N PRO A 89 14.11 -10.41 -16.94
CA PRO A 89 13.22 -9.31 -16.64
C PRO A 89 14.04 -8.06 -16.35
N ARG A 90 13.67 -6.92 -16.96
CA ARG A 90 14.37 -5.64 -16.72
C ARG A 90 13.97 -4.97 -15.40
N THR A 91 13.43 -5.74 -14.46
CA THR A 91 13.02 -5.23 -13.14
C THR A 91 14.27 -5.11 -12.27
N ASP A 92 14.61 -3.88 -11.92
CA ASP A 92 15.78 -3.51 -11.12
C ASP A 92 15.39 -3.14 -9.68
N TRP A 93 14.35 -3.77 -9.16
CA TRP A 93 13.87 -3.55 -7.80
C TRP A 93 14.73 -4.31 -6.79
N LYS A 94 14.99 -3.65 -5.65
CA LYS A 94 15.58 -4.28 -4.48
C LYS A 94 14.48 -4.51 -3.46
N VAL A 95 14.32 -5.75 -3.01
CA VAL A 95 13.23 -6.13 -2.11
C VAL A 95 13.79 -6.83 -0.88
N THR A 96 13.56 -6.24 0.28
CA THR A 96 13.90 -6.81 1.58
C THR A 96 12.64 -7.40 2.21
N LEU A 97 12.66 -8.68 2.55
CA LEU A 97 11.54 -9.46 3.06
C LEU A 97 11.82 -9.81 4.53
N CYS A 98 10.98 -9.34 5.45
CA CYS A 98 11.22 -9.47 6.89
C CYS A 98 10.01 -10.10 7.57
N ASP A 99 10.20 -11.18 8.31
CA ASP A 99 9.16 -11.66 9.20
C ASP A 99 9.02 -10.71 10.39
N THR A 100 7.78 -10.31 10.65
CA THR A 100 7.45 -9.39 11.74
C THR A 100 6.37 -9.95 12.68
N GLY A 101 6.09 -11.25 12.55
CA GLY A 101 5.06 -11.93 13.35
C GLY A 101 3.66 -11.83 12.74
N GLU A 102 2.81 -12.83 12.98
CA GLU A 102 1.48 -12.91 12.36
C GLU A 102 0.51 -11.87 12.95
N ASP A 103 0.51 -11.70 14.27
CA ASP A 103 -0.46 -10.86 15.00
C ASP A 103 0.06 -9.44 15.30
N THR A 104 1.23 -9.10 14.83
CA THR A 104 1.84 -7.78 15.02
C THR A 104 1.08 -6.69 14.27
N LEU A 105 0.80 -5.55 14.92
CA LEU A 105 0.14 -4.41 14.30
C LEU A 105 1.12 -3.53 13.49
N LYS A 106 0.58 -2.60 12.72
CA LYS A 106 1.29 -1.87 11.66
C LYS A 106 2.46 -1.02 12.16
N GLY A 107 2.32 -0.35 13.30
CA GLY A 107 3.37 0.47 13.90
C GLY A 107 4.58 -0.37 14.31
N ALA A 108 4.34 -1.47 15.02
CA ALA A 108 5.38 -2.40 15.43
C ALA A 108 6.11 -3.03 14.22
N ARG A 109 5.39 -3.37 13.15
CA ARG A 109 6.02 -3.87 11.92
C ARG A 109 7.02 -2.88 11.33
N ILE A 110 6.64 -1.59 11.28
CA ILE A 110 7.55 -0.53 10.79
C ILE A 110 8.76 -0.41 11.72
N LYS A 111 8.56 -0.47 13.03
CA LYS A 111 9.65 -0.40 14.01
C LYS A 111 10.64 -1.55 13.86
N GLN A 112 10.16 -2.77 13.73
CA GLN A 112 11.00 -3.97 13.58
C GLN A 112 11.85 -3.94 12.30
N VAL A 113 11.40 -3.27 11.23
CA VAL A 113 12.16 -3.12 10.00
C VAL A 113 13.00 -1.84 9.94
N ALA A 114 13.02 -1.03 11.01
CA ALA A 114 13.76 0.22 11.09
C ALA A 114 15.27 0.07 10.80
N LYS A 115 15.86 -1.09 11.14
CA LYS A 115 17.26 -1.43 10.83
C LYS A 115 17.59 -1.46 9.34
N TYR A 116 16.58 -1.61 8.48
CA TYR A 116 16.74 -1.57 7.02
C TYR A 116 16.45 -0.20 6.42
N ILE A 117 16.02 0.77 7.25
CA ILE A 117 15.75 2.15 6.83
C ILE A 117 17.00 2.99 7.14
N ASP A 118 17.85 3.18 6.14
CA ASP A 118 19.14 3.85 6.22
C ASP A 118 19.16 5.27 5.62
N THR A 119 17.96 5.82 5.36
CA THR A 119 17.77 7.15 4.74
C THR A 119 17.10 8.11 5.72
N ASP A 120 17.35 9.43 5.57
CA ASP A 120 16.77 10.49 6.42
C ASP A 120 15.24 10.55 6.33
N ARG A 121 14.69 10.07 5.22
CA ARG A 121 13.25 9.96 4.96
C ARG A 121 12.95 8.61 4.35
N PHE A 122 11.76 8.11 4.62
CA PHE A 122 11.25 6.89 4.05
C PHE A 122 9.75 7.00 3.75
N MET A 123 9.25 6.11 2.93
CA MET A 123 7.84 6.05 2.58
C MET A 123 7.21 4.81 3.19
N VAL A 124 5.92 4.91 3.52
CA VAL A 124 5.10 3.79 3.99
C VAL A 124 3.82 3.76 3.18
N THR A 125 3.35 2.57 2.81
CA THR A 125 2.03 2.40 2.23
C THR A 125 1.42 1.07 2.65
N TYR A 126 0.09 0.97 2.51
CA TYR A 126 -0.63 -0.29 2.66
C TYR A 126 -0.40 -1.19 1.44
N GLY A 127 -0.51 -2.50 1.64
CA GLY A 127 -0.28 -3.51 0.60
C GLY A 127 -1.50 -3.85 -0.25
N ASP A 128 -2.57 -3.04 -0.23
CA ASP A 128 -3.87 -3.36 -0.81
C ASP A 128 -4.56 -2.21 -1.57
N GLY A 129 -3.94 -1.05 -1.64
CA GLY A 129 -4.48 0.13 -2.32
C GLY A 129 -3.67 0.56 -3.52
N VAL A 130 -4.31 0.72 -4.68
CA VAL A 130 -3.71 1.25 -5.91
C VAL A 130 -4.15 2.69 -6.14
N SER A 131 -3.26 3.52 -6.73
CA SER A 131 -3.49 4.94 -6.97
C SER A 131 -2.68 5.45 -8.16
N ASP A 132 -3.15 6.51 -8.79
CA ASP A 132 -2.42 7.27 -9.79
C ASP A 132 -1.62 8.45 -9.20
N ILE A 133 -1.41 8.44 -7.87
CA ILE A 133 -0.71 9.50 -7.14
C ILE A 133 0.68 9.79 -7.73
N ASP A 134 1.02 11.07 -7.84
CA ASP A 134 2.38 11.51 -8.14
C ASP A 134 3.24 11.45 -6.87
N ILE A 135 4.11 10.44 -6.82
CA ILE A 135 4.98 10.19 -5.67
C ILE A 135 5.99 11.33 -5.48
N ASN A 136 6.51 11.93 -6.57
CA ASN A 136 7.44 13.04 -6.48
C ASN A 136 6.75 14.29 -5.93
N ALA A 137 5.52 14.59 -6.36
CA ALA A 137 4.73 15.70 -5.83
C ALA A 137 4.44 15.52 -4.32
N LEU A 138 4.11 14.31 -3.89
CA LEU A 138 3.93 13.98 -2.47
C LEU A 138 5.23 14.22 -1.67
N VAL A 139 6.37 13.76 -2.19
CA VAL A 139 7.68 13.93 -1.54
C VAL A 139 8.06 15.40 -1.44
N GLU A 140 7.87 16.19 -2.50
CA GLU A 140 8.14 17.63 -2.48
C GLU A 140 7.20 18.38 -1.55
N PHE A 141 5.92 18.00 -1.48
CA PHE A 141 4.97 18.55 -0.49
C PHE A 141 5.46 18.28 0.94
N HIS A 142 5.86 17.02 1.23
CA HIS A 142 6.41 16.67 2.54
C HIS A 142 7.65 17.50 2.91
N LYS A 143 8.60 17.67 1.97
CA LYS A 143 9.79 18.48 2.20
C LYS A 143 9.41 19.94 2.52
N LYS A 144 8.49 20.53 1.77
CA LYS A 144 8.00 21.91 1.97
C LYS A 144 7.26 22.08 3.28
N SER A 145 6.49 21.09 3.74
CA SER A 145 5.75 21.14 5.01
C SER A 145 6.67 21.25 6.22
N GLY A 146 7.91 20.74 6.11
CA GLY A 146 8.89 20.66 7.20
C GLY A 146 8.52 19.69 8.33
N LYS A 147 7.35 19.05 8.27
CA LYS A 147 6.79 18.18 9.30
C LYS A 147 7.51 16.82 9.34
N ILE A 148 7.29 16.07 10.43
CA ILE A 148 7.82 14.71 10.60
C ILE A 148 7.10 13.72 9.69
N GLY A 149 5.78 13.87 9.55
CA GLY A 149 4.95 12.99 8.73
C GLY A 149 4.05 13.73 7.74
N THR A 150 3.81 13.09 6.61
CA THR A 150 2.78 13.47 5.65
C THR A 150 2.05 12.22 5.22
N PHE A 151 0.73 12.24 5.25
CA PHE A 151 -0.09 11.20 4.65
C PHE A 151 -0.86 11.76 3.46
N THR A 152 -1.33 10.86 2.59
CA THR A 152 -2.17 11.25 1.46
C THR A 152 -3.64 11.09 1.84
N GLY A 153 -4.40 12.16 1.65
CA GLY A 153 -5.85 12.19 1.85
C GLY A 153 -6.60 12.20 0.53
N VAL A 154 -7.67 11.40 0.45
CA VAL A 154 -8.62 11.38 -0.67
C VAL A 154 -10.03 11.65 -0.19
N ARG A 155 -10.85 12.26 -1.04
CA ARG A 155 -12.29 12.36 -0.83
C ARG A 155 -12.99 11.22 -1.53
N MET A 156 -13.83 10.50 -0.79
CA MET A 156 -14.54 9.34 -1.34
C MET A 156 -16.03 9.63 -1.49
N PRO A 157 -16.68 9.08 -2.52
CA PRO A 157 -18.13 9.11 -2.57
C PRO A 157 -18.71 8.31 -1.40
N SER A 158 -19.79 8.83 -0.82
CA SER A 158 -20.58 8.07 0.16
C SER A 158 -21.05 6.75 -0.47
N ARG A 159 -21.13 5.71 0.35
CA ARG A 159 -21.72 4.43 -0.10
C ARG A 159 -23.24 4.49 -0.20
N PHE A 160 -23.86 5.51 0.42
CA PHE A 160 -25.30 5.71 0.55
C PHE A 160 -25.67 7.12 0.13
N GLY A 161 -26.96 7.33 -0.16
CA GLY A 161 -27.54 8.65 -0.25
C GLY A 161 -27.40 9.38 1.09
N THR A 162 -27.18 10.69 1.05
CA THR A 162 -27.16 11.56 2.24
C THR A 162 -28.37 12.46 2.24
N VAL A 163 -28.92 12.72 3.43
CA VAL A 163 -30.07 13.59 3.63
C VAL A 163 -29.74 14.65 4.67
N LYS A 164 -30.25 15.86 4.44
CA LYS A 164 -30.32 16.90 5.49
C LYS A 164 -31.78 17.11 5.87
N THR A 165 -32.03 17.31 7.15
CA THR A 165 -33.36 17.59 7.69
C THR A 165 -33.36 18.94 8.42
N ASP A 166 -34.54 19.54 8.56
CA ASP A 166 -34.79 20.60 9.55
C ASP A 166 -35.05 19.97 10.95
N ASP A 167 -35.29 20.83 11.94
CA ASP A 167 -35.54 20.44 13.32
C ASP A 167 -36.87 19.65 13.49
N GLU A 168 -37.80 19.76 12.54
CA GLU A 168 -39.07 19.07 12.49
C GLU A 168 -39.00 17.72 11.76
N GLY A 169 -37.82 17.38 11.17
CA GLY A 169 -37.59 16.13 10.47
C GLY A 169 -37.96 16.16 8.98
N ASN A 170 -38.31 17.30 8.41
CA ASN A 170 -38.54 17.43 6.97
C ASN A 170 -37.21 17.39 6.22
N ILE A 171 -37.21 16.66 5.07
CA ILE A 171 -36.02 16.55 4.23
C ILE A 171 -35.80 17.88 3.50
N THR A 172 -34.69 18.52 3.78
CA THR A 172 -34.27 19.77 3.13
C THR A 172 -33.28 19.56 1.98
N SER A 173 -32.60 18.40 1.94
CA SER A 173 -31.69 18.03 0.85
C SER A 173 -31.57 16.52 0.75
N TRP A 174 -31.51 16.01 -0.49
CA TRP A 174 -31.20 14.61 -0.80
C TRP A 174 -30.10 14.56 -1.87
N GLN A 175 -29.03 13.81 -1.59
CA GLN A 175 -27.93 13.61 -2.54
C GLN A 175 -27.61 12.10 -2.62
N GLU A 176 -27.64 11.52 -3.81
CA GLU A 176 -27.28 10.13 -4.03
C GLU A 176 -25.76 10.00 -4.17
N LYS A 177 -25.13 9.31 -3.21
CA LYS A 177 -23.68 9.01 -3.17
C LYS A 177 -22.79 10.26 -3.41
N PRO A 178 -23.01 11.37 -2.70
CA PRO A 178 -22.18 12.55 -2.87
C PRO A 178 -20.73 12.26 -2.47
N VAL A 179 -19.80 13.00 -3.07
CA VAL A 179 -18.42 13.02 -2.56
C VAL A 179 -18.44 13.70 -1.20
N LEU A 180 -17.89 13.04 -0.18
CA LEU A 180 -17.81 13.55 1.17
C LEU A 180 -16.81 14.70 1.26
N ASP A 181 -17.06 15.65 2.15
CA ASP A 181 -16.16 16.77 2.39
C ASP A 181 -14.91 16.37 3.16
N GLU A 182 -15.02 15.32 3.98
CA GLU A 182 -13.93 14.79 4.78
C GLU A 182 -12.92 14.02 3.91
N PHE A 183 -11.65 14.20 4.26
CA PHE A 183 -10.58 13.38 3.70
C PHE A 183 -10.41 12.10 4.50
N ILE A 184 -10.25 11.00 3.80
CA ILE A 184 -9.85 9.73 4.41
C ILE A 184 -8.36 9.44 4.16
N ASN A 185 -7.72 8.75 5.10
CA ASN A 185 -6.35 8.29 4.96
C ASN A 185 -6.29 7.16 3.90
N CYS A 186 -5.61 7.40 2.80
CA CYS A 186 -5.43 6.42 1.73
C CYS A 186 -4.03 5.77 1.73
N GLY A 187 -3.24 5.98 2.77
CA GLY A 187 -1.86 5.54 2.82
C GLY A 187 -0.92 6.52 2.13
N PHE A 188 0.09 6.00 1.43
CA PHE A 188 1.12 6.78 0.74
C PHE A 188 1.70 7.87 1.65
N PHE A 189 2.35 7.41 2.72
CA PHE A 189 3.01 8.26 3.69
C PHE A 189 4.44 8.59 3.29
N VAL A 190 4.89 9.77 3.69
CA VAL A 190 6.32 10.12 3.76
C VAL A 190 6.64 10.54 5.18
N PHE A 191 7.67 9.95 5.74
CA PHE A 191 8.14 10.24 7.09
C PHE A 191 9.62 10.63 7.09
N LYS A 192 10.00 11.56 7.99
CA LYS A 192 11.39 11.67 8.42
C LYS A 192 11.76 10.45 9.28
N ARG A 193 13.06 10.12 9.32
CA ARG A 193 13.54 8.97 10.10
C ARG A 193 13.18 9.06 11.59
N GLU A 194 13.12 10.26 12.15
CA GLU A 194 12.71 10.52 13.54
C GLU A 194 11.29 10.03 13.87
N PHE A 195 10.42 9.79 12.88
CA PHE A 195 9.13 9.13 13.11
C PHE A 195 9.26 7.74 13.75
N LEU A 196 10.38 7.05 13.54
CA LEU A 196 10.63 5.75 14.16
C LEU A 196 10.69 5.81 15.70
N ASP A 197 10.90 6.99 16.29
CA ASP A 197 10.89 7.20 17.74
C ASP A 197 9.48 7.31 18.32
N TYR A 198 8.47 7.46 17.46
CA TYR A 198 7.05 7.39 17.83
C TYR A 198 6.52 5.95 17.87
N LEU A 199 7.28 4.99 17.37
CA LEU A 199 6.91 3.60 17.24
C LEU A 199 7.63 2.74 18.28
N THR A 200 6.96 1.69 18.75
CA THR A 200 7.53 0.67 19.62
C THR A 200 7.54 -0.71 18.95
N GLU A 201 8.30 -1.65 19.50
CA GLU A 201 8.29 -3.05 19.06
C GLU A 201 7.16 -3.85 19.71
N ASP A 202 6.37 -3.24 20.59
CA ASP A 202 5.18 -3.86 21.16
C ASP A 202 4.24 -4.30 20.02
N PRO A 203 3.87 -5.58 19.94
CA PRO A 203 3.00 -6.09 18.88
C PRO A 203 1.69 -5.31 18.72
N ASP A 204 1.19 -4.69 19.78
CA ASP A 204 -0.04 -3.90 19.79
C ASP A 204 0.15 -2.43 19.35
N CYS A 205 1.37 -2.02 18.99
CA CYS A 205 1.62 -0.70 18.44
C CYS A 205 0.94 -0.54 17.08
N ASP A 206 -0.20 0.14 17.04
CA ASP A 206 -0.96 0.43 15.82
C ASP A 206 -0.60 1.82 15.26
N LEU A 207 -0.22 1.86 13.99
CA LEU A 207 0.23 3.08 13.30
C LEU A 207 -0.78 4.24 13.41
N GLU A 208 -2.06 3.95 13.19
CA GLU A 208 -3.14 4.95 13.10
C GLU A 208 -3.66 5.41 14.46
N LYS A 209 -3.30 4.73 15.53
CA LYS A 209 -3.67 5.10 16.88
C LYS A 209 -2.62 6.06 17.47
N GLU A 210 -2.00 5.67 18.57
CA GLU A 210 -1.11 6.53 19.34
C GLU A 210 -0.04 7.22 18.46
N PRO A 211 0.73 6.56 17.56
CA PRO A 211 1.79 7.21 16.81
C PRO A 211 1.31 8.38 15.94
N LEU A 212 0.29 8.17 15.07
CA LEU A 212 -0.21 9.25 14.22
C LEU A 212 -1.03 10.29 14.99
N MET A 213 -1.79 9.88 16.02
CA MET A 213 -2.54 10.81 16.88
C MET A 213 -1.59 11.74 17.63
N ARG A 214 -0.51 11.21 18.19
CA ARG A 214 0.52 11.99 18.88
C ARG A 214 1.21 12.95 17.90
N LEU A 215 1.59 12.46 16.72
CA LEU A 215 2.20 13.28 15.68
C LEU A 215 1.28 14.44 15.24
N ALA A 216 -0.02 14.19 15.14
CA ALA A 216 -1.03 15.21 14.82
C ALA A 216 -1.18 16.22 15.96
N ALA A 217 -1.26 15.77 17.22
CA ALA A 217 -1.37 16.64 18.40
C ALA A 217 -0.15 17.55 18.57
N GLU A 218 1.04 17.08 18.22
CA GLU A 218 2.28 17.86 18.22
C GLU A 218 2.39 18.80 16.98
N GLY A 219 1.40 18.82 16.10
CA GLY A 219 1.41 19.61 14.86
C GLY A 219 2.49 19.16 13.87
N GLN A 220 2.95 17.91 13.95
CA GLN A 220 4.02 17.34 13.12
C GLN A 220 3.50 16.42 11.99
N LEU A 221 2.19 16.39 11.78
CA LEU A 221 1.55 15.66 10.68
C LEU A 221 0.95 16.64 9.67
N SER A 222 1.16 16.42 8.39
CA SER A 222 0.51 17.15 7.29
C SER A 222 -0.22 16.19 6.36
N MET A 223 -1.15 16.71 5.58
CA MET A 223 -1.94 15.94 4.62
C MET A 223 -1.69 16.47 3.20
N TYR A 224 -1.33 15.57 2.29
CA TYR A 224 -1.28 15.82 0.85
C TYR A 224 -2.64 15.50 0.24
N PRO A 225 -3.39 16.47 -0.31
CA PRO A 225 -4.68 16.23 -0.93
C PRO A 225 -4.50 15.60 -2.31
N HIS A 226 -4.98 14.37 -2.48
CA HIS A 226 -4.98 13.68 -3.77
C HIS A 226 -6.38 13.74 -4.37
N GLN A 227 -6.49 14.19 -5.62
CA GLN A 227 -7.76 14.35 -6.35
C GLN A 227 -7.96 13.32 -7.45
N GLY A 228 -6.95 12.47 -7.69
CA GLY A 228 -6.97 11.42 -8.70
C GLY A 228 -7.60 10.12 -8.20
N PHE A 229 -7.26 9.05 -8.88
CA PHE A 229 -7.76 7.72 -8.57
C PHE A 229 -7.08 7.12 -7.34
N TRP A 230 -7.87 6.58 -6.44
CA TRP A 230 -7.44 5.67 -5.40
C TRP A 230 -8.52 4.65 -5.10
N GLN A 231 -8.14 3.38 -5.00
CA GLN A 231 -9.04 2.30 -4.57
C GLN A 231 -8.27 1.23 -3.80
N CYS A 232 -8.78 0.89 -2.61
CA CYS A 232 -8.32 -0.30 -1.90
C CYS A 232 -9.11 -1.53 -2.36
N MET A 233 -8.48 -2.68 -2.28
CA MET A 233 -9.09 -3.97 -2.63
C MET A 233 -9.54 -4.69 -1.34
N ASP A 234 -10.66 -4.25 -0.76
CA ASP A 234 -11.16 -4.73 0.54
C ASP A 234 -12.28 -5.77 0.43
N THR A 235 -12.99 -5.78 -0.68
CA THR A 235 -14.14 -6.65 -0.94
C THR A 235 -14.03 -7.34 -2.29
N LEU A 236 -14.79 -8.42 -2.49
CA LEU A 236 -14.92 -9.08 -3.80
C LEU A 236 -15.36 -8.09 -4.90
N ARG A 237 -16.21 -7.13 -4.56
CA ARG A 237 -16.64 -6.07 -5.50
C ARG A 237 -15.45 -5.18 -5.91
N ASP A 238 -14.58 -4.82 -4.97
CA ASP A 238 -13.39 -4.01 -5.28
C ASP A 238 -12.44 -4.78 -6.20
N TYR A 239 -12.23 -6.07 -5.93
CA TYR A 239 -11.47 -6.98 -6.77
C TYR A 239 -12.02 -7.03 -8.20
N GLN A 240 -13.34 -7.22 -8.36
CA GLN A 240 -13.99 -7.27 -9.66
C GLN A 240 -13.86 -5.93 -10.40
N ASN A 241 -14.07 -4.80 -9.71
CA ASN A 241 -13.94 -3.47 -10.31
C ASN A 241 -12.51 -3.19 -10.78
N LEU A 242 -11.49 -3.50 -9.97
CA LEU A 242 -10.09 -3.29 -10.35
C LEU A 242 -9.69 -4.15 -11.54
N ASN A 243 -10.14 -5.41 -11.60
CA ASN A 243 -9.92 -6.27 -12.76
C ASN A 243 -10.67 -5.79 -13.99
N ALA A 244 -11.89 -5.27 -13.87
CA ALA A 244 -12.62 -4.68 -14.98
C ALA A 244 -11.89 -3.46 -15.56
N LEU A 245 -11.41 -2.54 -14.72
CA LEU A 245 -10.59 -1.40 -15.16
C LEU A 245 -9.31 -1.85 -15.87
N TRP A 246 -8.65 -2.87 -15.36
CA TRP A 246 -7.46 -3.43 -16.00
C TRP A 246 -7.76 -4.02 -17.38
N ASN A 247 -8.77 -4.88 -17.47
CA ASN A 247 -9.13 -5.58 -18.70
C ASN A 247 -9.63 -4.64 -19.82
N ASN A 248 -10.24 -3.52 -19.43
CA ASN A 248 -10.69 -2.48 -20.37
C ASN A 248 -9.55 -1.52 -20.80
N GLY A 249 -8.34 -1.62 -20.23
CA GLY A 249 -7.25 -0.69 -20.48
C GLY A 249 -7.39 0.68 -19.80
N ASP A 250 -8.33 0.78 -18.85
CA ASP A 250 -8.70 2.02 -18.15
C ASP A 250 -8.10 2.12 -16.74
N ALA A 251 -7.11 1.30 -16.41
CA ALA A 251 -6.46 1.25 -15.11
C ALA A 251 -5.60 2.51 -14.84
N PRO A 252 -6.06 3.52 -14.06
CA PRO A 252 -5.38 4.81 -13.91
C PRO A 252 -4.02 4.68 -13.24
N TRP A 253 -3.85 3.72 -12.32
CA TRP A 253 -2.59 3.47 -11.60
C TRP A 253 -1.46 2.96 -12.49
N THR A 254 -1.74 2.67 -13.75
CA THR A 254 -0.74 2.20 -14.72
C THR A 254 -0.19 3.30 -15.62
N LYS A 255 -0.76 4.49 -15.57
CA LYS A 255 -0.40 5.65 -16.40
C LYS A 255 0.73 6.49 -15.80
#